data_54393f3e42927a73682d286a4f85827c
#
_entry.id   54393f3e42927a73682d286a4f85827c
#
_cell.length_a   1.000
_cell.length_b   1.000
_cell.length_c   1.000
_cell.angle_alpha   90.00
_cell.angle_beta   90.00
_cell.angle_gamma   90.00
#
_symmetry.space_group_name_H-M   'P 1'
#
loop_
_entity.id
_entity.type
_entity.pdbx_description
1 polymer ?
#
loop_
_entity_poly.entity_id
_entity_poly.type
_entity_poly.pdbx_seq_one_letter_code
_entity_poly.pdbx_strand_id
1 'polypeptide(L)'
;ADNWLRHIKDVRDRHGALLGGLADHHRLDALCELNVIEQVMHVAETTVVQDAWQRGQPLTLHGWVYGLRDGLLQDLHMVVRGTDVLDETYRAAVAEVAGRPRA
;
A
#
# COMPACT_ATOMS: atom_id res chain seq x y z
N ALA A 1 16.56 6.45 8.97
CA ALA A 1 16.12 7.61 8.17
C ALA A 1 16.41 7.38 6.69
N ASP A 2 17.64 7.00 6.34
CA ASP A 2 18.02 6.82 4.92
C ASP A 2 17.21 5.72 4.25
N ASN A 3 16.96 4.63 4.95
CA ASN A 3 16.18 3.51 4.40
C ASN A 3 14.74 3.91 4.12
N TRP A 4 14.16 4.72 5.00
CA TRP A 4 12.79 5.21 4.82
C TRP A 4 12.69 6.14 3.60
N LEU A 5 13.63 7.07 3.47
CA LEU A 5 13.66 8.00 2.33
C LEU A 5 13.86 7.26 1.02
N ARG A 6 14.74 6.26 1.01
CA ARG A 6 14.98 5.43 -0.17
C ARG A 6 13.70 4.67 -0.56
N HIS A 7 13.00 4.13 0.44
CA HIS A 7 11.75 3.41 0.20
C HIS A 7 10.70 4.33 -0.44
N ILE A 8 10.55 5.54 0.09
CA ILE A 8 9.60 6.53 -0.47
C ILE A 8 9.96 6.88 -1.92
N LYS A 9 11.25 7.05 -2.21
CA LYS A 9 11.69 7.34 -3.58
C LYS A 9 11.39 6.18 -4.52
N ASP A 10 11.59 4.95 -4.07
CA ASP A 10 11.29 3.76 -4.87
C ASP A 10 9.79 3.67 -5.18
N VAL A 11 8.94 3.94 -4.20
CA VAL A 11 7.49 3.94 -4.40
C VAL A 11 7.10 5.03 -5.41
N ARG A 12 7.64 6.22 -5.27
CA ARG A 12 7.40 7.35 -6.20
C ARG A 12 7.79 6.97 -7.62
N ASP A 13 8.96 6.36 -7.79
CA ASP A 13 9.46 6.00 -9.11
C ASP A 13 8.64 4.89 -9.74
N ARG A 14 8.23 3.90 -8.95
CA ARG A 14 7.42 2.79 -9.42
C ARG A 14 6.05 3.24 -9.91
N HIS A 15 5.48 4.26 -9.29
CA HIS A 15 4.14 4.74 -9.61
C HIS A 15 4.16 6.12 -10.27
N GLY A 16 5.22 6.43 -11.01
CA GLY A 16 5.40 7.74 -11.63
C GLY A 16 4.27 8.15 -12.55
N ALA A 17 3.75 7.24 -13.36
CA ALA A 17 2.67 7.54 -14.29
C ALA A 17 1.37 7.88 -13.54
N LEU A 18 1.03 7.11 -12.53
CA LEU A 18 -0.15 7.36 -11.69
C LEU A 18 -0.03 8.72 -11.00
N LEU A 19 1.09 8.95 -10.34
CA LEU A 19 1.32 10.19 -9.58
C LEU A 19 1.38 11.41 -10.49
N GLY A 20 1.97 11.27 -11.68
CA GLY A 20 2.08 12.35 -12.65
C GLY A 20 0.74 12.84 -13.17
N GLY A 21 -0.29 12.01 -13.12
CA GLY A 21 -1.64 12.39 -13.54
C GLY A 21 -2.44 13.15 -12.49
N LEU A 22 -1.90 13.34 -11.29
CA LEU A 22 -2.60 13.99 -10.19
C LEU A 22 -2.09 15.40 -9.97
N ALA A 23 -2.98 16.29 -9.46
CA ALA A 23 -2.58 17.61 -9.00
C ALA A 23 -1.62 17.48 -7.81
N ASP A 24 -0.78 18.51 -7.60
CA ASP A 24 0.30 18.44 -6.60
C ASP A 24 -0.19 18.08 -5.20
N HIS A 25 -1.32 18.70 -4.76
CA HIS A 25 -1.84 18.45 -3.42
C HIS A 25 -2.47 17.06 -3.26
N HIS A 26 -2.89 16.44 -4.37
CA HIS A 26 -3.38 15.06 -4.35
C HIS A 26 -2.24 14.04 -4.45
N ARG A 27 -1.13 14.46 -5.06
CA ARG A 27 0.01 13.58 -5.29
C ARG A 27 0.62 13.09 -3.99
N LEU A 28 0.75 13.98 -3.00
CA LEU A 28 1.28 13.59 -1.70
C LEU A 28 0.40 12.55 -0.99
N ASP A 29 -0.93 12.78 -1.01
CA ASP A 29 -1.88 11.85 -0.41
C ASP A 29 -1.80 10.49 -1.08
N ALA A 30 -1.77 10.46 -2.41
CA ALA A 30 -1.66 9.21 -3.17
C ALA A 30 -0.33 8.51 -2.89
N LEU A 31 0.76 9.25 -2.77
CA LEU A 31 2.07 8.67 -2.45
C LEU A 31 2.04 7.98 -1.08
N CYS A 32 1.42 8.59 -0.08
CA CYS A 32 1.28 7.99 1.24
C CYS A 32 0.47 6.70 1.17
N GLU A 33 -0.62 6.69 0.40
CA GLU A 33 -1.46 5.50 0.22
C GLU A 33 -0.67 4.39 -0.46
N LEU A 34 0.03 4.70 -1.53
CA LEU A 34 0.85 3.74 -2.26
C LEU A 34 1.98 3.19 -1.39
N ASN A 35 2.56 4.04 -0.54
CA ASN A 35 3.61 3.61 0.38
C ASN A 35 3.08 2.54 1.34
N VAL A 36 1.88 2.72 1.87
CA VAL A 36 1.28 1.71 2.76
C VAL A 36 1.03 0.40 2.00
N ILE A 37 0.52 0.49 0.78
CA ILE A 37 0.29 -0.70 -0.06
C ILE A 37 1.61 -1.45 -0.29
N GLU A 38 2.68 -0.74 -0.62
CA GLU A 38 3.99 -1.36 -0.83
C GLU A 38 4.53 -1.99 0.46
N GLN A 39 4.29 -1.34 1.62
CA GLN A 39 4.70 -1.89 2.90
C GLN A 39 3.99 -3.20 3.21
N VAL A 40 2.69 -3.29 2.92
CA VAL A 40 1.95 -4.54 3.11
C VAL A 40 2.56 -5.65 2.25
N MET A 41 2.92 -5.33 0.99
CA MET A 41 3.59 -6.29 0.12
C MET A 41 4.91 -6.78 0.73
N HIS A 42 5.74 -5.86 1.22
CA HIS A 42 7.01 -6.23 1.82
C HIS A 42 6.83 -7.12 3.05
N VAL A 43 5.88 -6.78 3.92
CA VAL A 43 5.59 -7.59 5.11
C VAL A 43 5.10 -8.99 4.69
N ALA A 44 4.23 -9.06 3.68
CA ALA A 44 3.71 -10.33 3.19
C ALA A 44 4.82 -11.24 2.65
N GLU A 45 5.88 -10.67 2.10
CA GLU A 45 6.99 -11.41 1.53
C GLU A 45 8.05 -11.82 2.56
N THR A 46 7.91 -11.41 3.82
CA THR A 46 8.87 -11.80 4.86
C THR A 46 8.76 -13.29 5.17
N THR A 47 9.86 -13.86 5.62
CA THR A 47 9.92 -15.27 6.00
C THR A 47 8.92 -15.59 7.11
N VAL A 48 8.77 -14.67 8.06
CA VAL A 48 7.85 -14.86 9.20
C VAL A 48 6.41 -15.04 8.73
N VAL A 49 5.94 -14.18 7.85
CA VAL A 49 4.57 -14.23 7.33
C VAL A 49 4.39 -15.44 6.43
N GLN A 50 5.34 -15.69 5.53
CA GLN A 50 5.29 -16.84 4.61
C GLN A 50 5.24 -18.16 5.38
N ASP A 51 6.05 -18.31 6.43
CA ASP A 51 6.06 -19.50 7.25
C ASP A 51 4.73 -19.69 7.99
N ALA A 52 4.16 -18.60 8.51
CA ALA A 52 2.87 -18.66 9.20
C ALA A 52 1.78 -19.21 8.26
N TRP A 53 1.73 -18.67 7.04
CA TRP A 53 0.73 -19.12 6.06
C TRP A 53 0.96 -20.57 5.62
N GLN A 54 2.21 -20.97 5.43
CA GLN A 54 2.54 -22.34 5.04
C GLN A 54 2.15 -23.36 6.12
N ARG A 55 2.20 -22.96 7.37
CA ARG A 55 1.77 -23.81 8.50
C ARG A 55 0.26 -23.80 8.71
N GLY A 56 -0.48 -23.07 7.85
CA GLY A 56 -1.92 -22.95 7.99
C GLY A 56 -2.36 -22.05 9.13
N GLN A 57 -1.48 -21.22 9.65
CA GLN A 57 -1.80 -20.29 10.73
C GLN A 57 -2.60 -19.12 10.16
N PRO A 58 -3.78 -18.79 10.73
CA PRO A 58 -4.57 -17.66 10.24
C PRO A 58 -3.85 -16.35 10.58
N LEU A 59 -3.53 -15.59 9.53
CA LEU A 59 -2.86 -14.30 9.64
C LEU A 59 -3.36 -13.41 8.53
N THR A 60 -3.85 -12.22 8.86
CA THR A 60 -4.36 -11.26 7.89
C THR A 60 -3.58 -9.95 8.02
N LEU A 61 -3.14 -9.42 6.88
CA LEU A 61 -2.48 -8.12 6.81
C LEU A 61 -3.47 -7.08 6.29
N HIS A 62 -3.45 -5.89 6.88
CA HIS A 62 -4.31 -4.78 6.47
C HIS A 62 -3.47 -3.54 6.18
N GLY A 63 -3.85 -2.76 5.15
CA GLY A 63 -3.25 -1.48 4.85
C GLY A 63 -4.20 -0.33 5.15
N TRP A 64 -3.86 0.49 6.14
CA TRP A 64 -4.67 1.64 6.55
C TRP A 64 -3.82 2.90 6.55
N VAL A 65 -4.45 4.04 6.21
CA VAL A 65 -3.83 5.37 6.27
C VAL A 65 -4.64 6.25 7.21
N TYR A 66 -3.95 6.96 8.09
CA TYR A 66 -4.58 7.91 9.00
C TYR A 66 -4.45 9.32 8.42
N GLY A 67 -5.58 9.96 8.16
CA GLY A 67 -5.59 11.32 7.62
C GLY A 67 -5.38 12.35 8.70
N LEU A 68 -4.33 13.18 8.55
CA LEU A 68 -4.02 14.21 9.53
C LEU A 68 -5.03 15.38 9.49
N ARG A 69 -5.65 15.59 8.34
CA ARG A 69 -6.59 16.71 8.15
C ARG A 69 -7.92 16.47 8.83
N ASP A 70 -8.45 15.26 8.71
CA ASP A 70 -9.80 14.94 9.18
C ASP A 70 -9.81 13.98 10.37
N GLY A 71 -8.64 13.44 10.74
CA GLY A 71 -8.52 12.50 11.84
C GLY A 71 -9.17 11.16 11.58
N LEU A 72 -9.48 10.84 10.33
CA LEU A 72 -10.15 9.60 9.98
C LEU A 72 -9.17 8.55 9.48
N LEU A 73 -9.42 7.31 9.88
CA LEU A 73 -8.68 6.16 9.38
C LEU A 73 -9.31 5.72 8.07
N GLN A 74 -8.48 5.58 7.03
CA GLN A 74 -8.93 5.14 5.73
C GLN A 74 -8.41 3.74 5.44
N ASP A 75 -9.33 2.82 5.15
CA ASP A 75 -9.00 1.47 4.74
C ASP A 75 -8.68 1.48 3.24
N LEU A 76 -7.49 1.04 2.87
CA LEU A 76 -7.06 0.99 1.47
C LEU A 76 -7.51 -0.29 0.78
N HIS A 77 -8.25 -1.15 1.48
CA HIS A 77 -8.71 -2.45 0.99
C HIS A 77 -7.56 -3.37 0.59
N MET A 78 -6.38 -3.10 1.13
CA MET A 78 -5.22 -3.96 0.97
C MET A 78 -5.26 -5.00 2.09
N VAL A 79 -6.08 -6.04 1.89
CA VAL A 79 -6.31 -7.10 2.87
C VAL A 79 -5.75 -8.40 2.29
N VAL A 80 -4.73 -8.95 2.94
CA VAL A 80 -4.03 -10.13 2.42
C VAL A 80 -4.04 -11.23 3.46
N ARG A 81 -4.57 -12.39 3.09
CA ARG A 81 -4.71 -13.57 3.96
C ARG A 81 -3.84 -14.75 3.51
N GLY A 82 -3.14 -14.61 2.40
CA GLY A 82 -2.30 -15.67 1.87
C GLY A 82 -1.57 -15.20 0.62
N THR A 83 -0.55 -15.97 0.24
CA THR A 83 0.29 -15.65 -0.92
C THR A 83 -0.49 -15.71 -2.23
N ASP A 84 -1.48 -16.60 -2.32
CA ASP A 84 -2.23 -16.86 -3.56
C ASP A 84 -3.06 -15.66 -4.04
N VAL A 85 -3.43 -14.74 -3.14
CA VAL A 85 -4.23 -13.54 -3.50
C VAL A 85 -3.39 -12.26 -3.50
N LEU A 86 -2.09 -12.36 -3.24
CA LEU A 86 -1.23 -11.20 -3.01
C LEU A 86 -1.17 -10.26 -4.21
N ASP A 87 -0.84 -10.78 -5.40
CA ASP A 87 -0.69 -9.96 -6.60
C ASP A 87 -2.01 -9.33 -7.04
N GLU A 88 -3.09 -10.08 -6.98
CA GLU A 88 -4.42 -9.59 -7.33
C GLU A 88 -4.84 -8.46 -6.41
N THR A 89 -4.65 -8.63 -5.10
CA THR A 89 -4.98 -7.62 -4.12
C THR A 89 -4.16 -6.36 -4.31
N TYR A 90 -2.88 -6.51 -4.59
CA TYR A 90 -1.98 -5.38 -4.87
C TYR A 90 -2.48 -4.56 -6.05
N ARG A 91 -2.76 -5.21 -7.18
CA ARG A 91 -3.22 -4.51 -8.39
C ARG A 91 -4.54 -3.80 -8.17
N ALA A 92 -5.47 -4.44 -7.46
CA ALA A 92 -6.75 -3.84 -7.15
C ALA A 92 -6.59 -2.61 -6.25
N ALA A 93 -5.73 -2.68 -5.24
CA ALA A 93 -5.50 -1.56 -4.33
C ALA A 93 -4.85 -0.38 -5.05
N VAL A 94 -3.87 -0.62 -5.91
CA VAL A 94 -3.22 0.44 -6.70
C VAL A 94 -4.23 1.08 -7.66
N ALA A 95 -5.06 0.28 -8.32
CA ALA A 95 -6.08 0.79 -9.23
C ALA A 95 -7.10 1.66 -8.49
N GLU A 96 -7.43 1.31 -7.25
CA GLU A 96 -8.34 2.09 -6.42
C GLU A 96 -7.74 3.45 -6.06
N VAL A 97 -6.43 3.50 -5.75
CA VAL A 97 -5.74 4.77 -5.52
C VAL A 97 -5.80 5.65 -6.77
N ALA A 98 -5.56 5.08 -7.94
CA ALA A 98 -5.57 5.80 -9.21
C ALA A 98 -6.96 6.36 -9.53
N GLY A 99 -8.01 5.61 -9.21
CA GLY A 99 -9.39 5.98 -9.55
C GLY A 99 -10.13 6.74 -8.46
N ARG A 100 -9.51 7.00 -7.31
CA ARG A 100 -10.18 7.62 -6.17
C ARG A 100 -10.51 9.08 -6.47
N PRO A 101 -11.77 9.52 -6.26
CA PRO A 101 -12.11 10.93 -6.36
C PRO A 101 -11.37 11.74 -5.30
N ARG A 102 -10.79 12.86 -5.71
CA ARG A 102 -10.04 13.72 -4.79
C ARG A 102 -10.53 15.16 -4.93
N ALA A 103 -10.86 15.76 -3.82
CA ALA A 103 -11.36 17.13 -3.79
C ALA A 103 -10.26 18.15 -3.90
#